data_a3285d7af39c1be65861ab71f3d065fa
#
_entry.id   a3285d7af39c1be65861ab71f3d065fa
#
_cell.length_a   1.000
_cell.length_b   1.000
_cell.length_c   1.000
_cell.angle_alpha   90.00
_cell.angle_beta   90.00
_cell.angle_gamma   90.00
#
_symmetry.space_group_name_H-M   'P 1'
#
loop_
_entity.id
_entity.type
_entity.pdbx_description
1 polymer ?
#
loop_
_entity_poly.entity_id
_entity_poly.type
_entity_poly.pdbx_seq_one_letter_code
_entity_poly.pdbx_strand_id
1 'polypeptide(L)'
;MDKHFISAESLLRDSFVLARQIFDSGFRPDFIVGVWRGGAPVGIAVQEFLEFQGIPSDHIAIRTSSYTGINQQDKQVRVHGLQYVIDHADSEHRLLIVDDVFDSGRSIRAILEELSIKCRRNLPDTIRIACPWYKPTKHVTSLRPDYYVHETEQWLVFPHELNGLTPEEIQAGKPEMADLIGPATT
;
A
#
# COMPACT_ATOMS: atom_id res chain seq x y z
N MET A 1 -3.54 -23.70 -2.84
CA MET A 1 -3.08 -22.75 -1.80
C MET A 1 -4.31 -21.99 -1.34
N ASP A 2 -4.61 -22.05 -0.04
CA ASP A 2 -5.80 -21.39 0.47
C ASP A 2 -5.71 -19.88 0.31
N LYS A 3 -6.73 -19.31 -0.32
CA LYS A 3 -6.88 -17.87 -0.50
C LYS A 3 -7.72 -17.30 0.64
N HIS A 4 -7.25 -16.20 1.23
CA HIS A 4 -7.99 -15.46 2.25
C HIS A 4 -8.65 -14.24 1.60
N PHE A 5 -9.97 -14.27 1.52
CA PHE A 5 -10.75 -13.17 0.94
C PHE A 5 -11.05 -12.12 2.00
N ILE A 6 -10.66 -10.89 1.71
CA ILE A 6 -10.87 -9.72 2.56
C ILE A 6 -12.10 -8.98 2.04
N SER A 7 -13.10 -8.75 2.90
CA SER A 7 -14.28 -7.95 2.55
C SER A 7 -13.95 -6.45 2.51
N ALA A 8 -14.77 -5.68 1.79
CA ALA A 8 -14.61 -4.22 1.72
C ALA A 8 -14.80 -3.58 3.11
N GLU A 9 -15.74 -4.08 3.91
CA GLU A 9 -15.98 -3.62 5.28
C GLU A 9 -14.79 -3.92 6.19
N SER A 10 -14.22 -5.14 6.11
CA SER A 10 -13.03 -5.51 6.89
C SER A 10 -11.84 -4.62 6.52
N LEU A 11 -11.57 -4.42 5.23
CA LEU A 11 -10.46 -3.57 4.78
C LEU A 11 -10.62 -2.13 5.28
N LEU A 12 -11.82 -1.56 5.18
CA LEU A 12 -12.09 -0.20 5.66
C LEU A 12 -11.89 -0.09 7.18
N ARG A 13 -12.43 -1.06 7.94
CA ARG A 13 -12.25 -1.11 9.39
C ARG A 13 -10.78 -1.21 9.78
N ASP A 14 -10.03 -2.11 9.15
CA ASP A 14 -8.60 -2.30 9.42
C ASP A 14 -7.78 -1.06 9.04
N SER A 15 -8.20 -0.34 8.00
CA SER A 15 -7.59 0.95 7.62
C SER A 15 -7.78 2.01 8.70
N PHE A 16 -8.95 2.06 9.35
CA PHE A 16 -9.18 2.95 10.50
C PHE A 16 -8.42 2.50 11.75
N VAL A 17 -8.29 1.19 12.00
CA VAL A 17 -7.44 0.67 13.08
C VAL A 17 -5.98 1.09 12.86
N LEU A 18 -5.48 0.94 11.63
CA LEU A 18 -4.15 1.38 11.23
C LEU A 18 -3.96 2.89 11.45
N ALA A 19 -4.92 3.70 11.02
CA ALA A 19 -4.90 5.15 11.24
C ALA A 19 -4.87 5.51 12.73
N ARG A 20 -5.60 4.77 13.55
CA ARG A 20 -5.59 4.94 15.01
C ARG A 20 -4.23 4.61 15.60
N GLN A 21 -3.56 3.53 15.18
CA GLN A 21 -2.20 3.20 15.61
C GLN A 21 -1.21 4.33 15.26
N ILE A 22 -1.30 4.88 14.05
CA ILE A 22 -0.48 6.00 13.61
C ILE A 22 -0.72 7.23 14.50
N PHE A 23 -1.97 7.56 14.75
CA PHE A 23 -2.35 8.68 15.61
C PHE A 23 -1.82 8.52 17.04
N ASP A 24 -2.01 7.35 17.65
CA ASP A 24 -1.62 7.06 19.02
C ASP A 24 -0.08 7.02 19.21
N SER A 25 0.66 6.70 18.14
CA SER A 25 2.14 6.75 18.14
C SER A 25 2.71 8.17 18.24
N GLY A 26 1.89 9.20 18.05
CA GLY A 26 2.33 10.59 17.98
C GLY A 26 2.89 11.01 16.63
N PHE A 27 2.96 10.10 15.64
CA PHE A 27 3.39 10.44 14.28
C PHE A 27 2.34 11.32 13.59
N ARG A 28 2.80 12.39 12.96
CA ARG A 28 1.96 13.40 12.28
C ARG A 28 2.51 13.60 10.88
N PRO A 29 2.05 12.83 9.87
CA PRO A 29 2.56 12.94 8.52
C PRO A 29 2.16 14.29 7.90
N ASP A 30 3.10 14.91 7.21
CA ASP A 30 2.85 16.07 6.36
C ASP A 30 2.43 15.64 4.96
N PHE A 31 2.92 14.46 4.51
CA PHE A 31 2.55 13.82 3.25
C PHE A 31 2.13 12.36 3.45
N ILE A 32 1.06 11.94 2.75
CA ILE A 32 0.61 10.56 2.66
C ILE A 32 0.69 10.10 1.21
N VAL A 33 1.43 9.02 0.97
CA VAL A 33 1.57 8.40 -0.35
C VAL A 33 0.89 7.05 -0.34
N GLY A 34 -0.24 6.92 -1.04
CA GLY A 34 -0.92 5.65 -1.26
C GLY A 34 -0.32 4.92 -2.47
N VAL A 35 0.08 3.66 -2.29
CA VAL A 35 0.62 2.86 -3.40
C VAL A 35 -0.53 2.28 -4.21
N TRP A 36 -0.67 2.72 -5.45
CA TRP A 36 -1.67 2.21 -6.37
C TRP A 36 -1.35 0.75 -6.74
N ARG A 37 -2.27 -0.19 -6.63
CA ARG A 37 -3.72 -0.04 -6.50
C ARG A 37 -4.22 -0.14 -5.05
N GLY A 38 -3.83 -1.20 -4.34
CA GLY A 38 -4.42 -1.60 -3.07
C GLY A 38 -4.19 -0.62 -1.92
N GLY A 39 -3.04 0.06 -1.92
CA GLY A 39 -2.75 1.10 -0.93
C GLY A 39 -3.59 2.37 -1.08
N ALA A 40 -4.24 2.61 -2.24
CA ALA A 40 -5.06 3.81 -2.43
C ALA A 40 -6.29 3.85 -1.51
N PRO A 41 -7.17 2.83 -1.44
CA PRO A 41 -8.32 2.84 -0.52
C PRO A 41 -7.90 2.90 0.95
N VAL A 42 -6.79 2.24 1.32
CA VAL A 42 -6.24 2.31 2.68
C VAL A 42 -5.73 3.72 2.98
N GLY A 43 -4.98 4.31 2.06
CA GLY A 43 -4.44 5.67 2.19
C GLY A 43 -5.54 6.72 2.35
N ILE A 44 -6.64 6.60 1.59
CA ILE A 44 -7.81 7.48 1.73
C ILE A 44 -8.39 7.39 3.14
N ALA A 45 -8.64 6.18 3.65
CA ALA A 45 -9.22 6.00 4.98
C ALA A 45 -8.28 6.51 6.10
N VAL A 46 -6.96 6.30 5.96
CA VAL A 46 -5.95 6.83 6.89
C VAL A 46 -5.95 8.35 6.88
N GLN A 47 -5.96 8.97 5.71
CA GLN A 47 -5.96 10.42 5.54
C GLN A 47 -7.24 11.03 6.15
N GLU A 48 -8.42 10.52 5.81
CA GLU A 48 -9.69 10.97 6.34
C GLU A 48 -9.75 10.90 7.88
N PHE A 49 -9.23 9.80 8.46
CA PHE A 49 -9.18 9.67 9.91
C PHE A 49 -8.25 10.73 10.54
N LEU A 50 -7.04 10.91 10.00
CA LEU A 50 -6.08 11.86 10.55
C LEU A 50 -6.58 13.29 10.42
N GLU A 51 -7.20 13.65 9.31
CA GLU A 51 -7.80 14.97 9.11
C GLU A 51 -8.95 15.22 10.08
N PHE A 52 -9.83 14.23 10.30
CA PHE A 52 -10.88 14.30 11.31
C PHE A 52 -10.30 14.53 12.73
N GLN A 53 -9.10 14.02 13.02
CA GLN A 53 -8.39 14.25 14.28
C GLN A 53 -7.61 15.59 14.30
N GLY A 54 -7.78 16.45 13.29
CA GLY A 54 -7.11 17.74 13.21
C GLY A 54 -5.66 17.70 12.73
N ILE A 55 -5.28 16.63 12.02
CA ILE A 55 -3.95 16.46 11.42
C ILE A 55 -4.09 16.58 9.91
N PRO A 56 -3.98 17.77 9.33
CA PRO A 56 -3.99 17.95 7.90
C PRO A 56 -2.72 17.36 7.29
N SER A 57 -2.86 16.71 6.15
CA SER A 57 -1.74 16.16 5.38
C SER A 57 -2.02 16.31 3.90
N ASP A 58 -0.97 16.56 3.13
CA ASP A 58 -1.05 16.46 1.69
C ASP A 58 -0.98 14.98 1.26
N HIS A 59 -1.60 14.62 0.15
CA HIS A 59 -1.72 13.21 -0.22
C HIS A 59 -1.70 13.01 -1.72
N ILE A 60 -1.16 11.85 -2.14
CA ILE A 60 -1.11 11.44 -3.54
C ILE A 60 -1.10 9.92 -3.65
N ALA A 61 -1.66 9.41 -4.74
CA ALA A 61 -1.47 8.01 -5.15
C ALA A 61 -0.32 7.92 -6.16
N ILE A 62 0.58 6.97 -5.94
CA ILE A 62 1.67 6.64 -6.85
C ILE A 62 1.53 5.20 -7.36
N ARG A 63 2.12 4.90 -8.51
CA ARG A 63 2.08 3.56 -9.08
C ARG A 63 3.45 2.92 -9.07
N THR A 64 3.51 1.65 -8.65
CA THR A 64 4.65 0.76 -8.90
C THR A 64 4.33 -0.25 -9.99
N SER A 65 5.29 -0.56 -10.84
CA SER A 65 5.16 -1.58 -11.86
C SER A 65 6.40 -2.46 -11.91
N SER A 66 6.23 -3.78 -11.86
CA SER A 66 7.32 -4.72 -12.07
C SER A 66 7.69 -4.78 -13.54
N TYR A 67 8.97 -4.64 -13.86
CA TYR A 67 9.50 -4.81 -15.20
C TYR A 67 10.37 -6.08 -15.24
N THR A 68 10.01 -7.02 -16.10
CA THR A 68 10.87 -8.15 -16.43
C THR A 68 11.81 -7.70 -17.55
N GLY A 69 13.05 -7.37 -17.22
CA GLY A 69 14.10 -7.10 -18.20
C GLY A 69 14.40 -8.35 -19.03
N ILE A 70 15.13 -8.17 -20.14
CA ILE A 70 15.56 -9.24 -21.08
C ILE A 70 16.32 -10.37 -20.37
N ASN A 71 16.91 -10.11 -19.21
CA ASN A 71 17.50 -11.11 -18.31
C ASN A 71 16.56 -11.34 -17.13
N GLN A 72 15.88 -12.47 -17.10
CA GLN A 72 14.81 -12.87 -16.16
C GLN A 72 15.17 -12.87 -14.65
N GLN A 73 16.38 -12.48 -14.25
CA GLN A 73 16.83 -12.60 -12.86
C GLN A 73 16.57 -11.37 -11.98
N ASP A 74 16.42 -10.17 -12.55
CA ASP A 74 16.15 -8.95 -11.78
C ASP A 74 14.80 -8.33 -12.14
N LYS A 75 13.80 -8.56 -11.28
CA LYS A 75 12.53 -7.81 -11.31
C LYS A 75 12.78 -6.40 -10.81
N GLN A 76 13.10 -5.49 -11.72
CA GLN A 76 13.16 -4.07 -11.40
C GLN A 76 11.75 -3.51 -11.20
N VAL A 77 11.58 -2.73 -10.17
CA VAL A 77 10.32 -2.00 -9.91
C VAL A 77 10.51 -0.56 -10.35
N ARG A 78 9.64 -0.10 -11.24
CA ARG A 78 9.56 1.32 -11.63
C ARG A 78 8.49 2.02 -10.80
N VAL A 79 8.77 3.26 -10.42
CA VAL A 79 7.86 4.11 -9.66
C VAL A 79 7.38 5.26 -10.56
N HIS A 80 6.09 5.55 -10.51
CA HIS A 80 5.46 6.60 -11.30
C HIS A 80 4.62 7.50 -10.37
N GLY A 81 4.66 8.81 -10.60
CA GLY A 81 3.84 9.78 -9.87
C GLY A 81 4.49 10.41 -8.64
N LEU A 82 5.76 10.07 -8.32
CA LEU A 82 6.48 10.68 -7.18
C LEU A 82 6.85 12.15 -7.39
N GLN A 83 6.73 12.68 -8.61
CA GLN A 83 7.20 14.04 -8.93
C GLN A 83 6.55 15.09 -8.01
N TYR A 84 5.28 14.94 -7.69
CA TYR A 84 4.59 15.86 -6.80
C TYR A 84 5.26 15.92 -5.41
N VAL A 85 5.56 14.78 -4.81
CA VAL A 85 6.25 14.73 -3.50
C VAL A 85 7.66 15.31 -3.61
N ILE A 86 8.39 15.00 -4.69
CA ILE A 86 9.75 15.48 -4.93
C ILE A 86 9.79 17.01 -5.01
N ASP A 87 8.77 17.63 -5.61
CA ASP A 87 8.70 19.07 -5.82
C ASP A 87 8.25 19.84 -4.57
N HIS A 88 7.54 19.21 -3.63
CA HIS A 88 6.89 19.88 -2.50
C HIS A 88 7.41 19.44 -1.12
N ALA A 89 8.02 18.26 -1.02
CA ALA A 89 8.58 17.80 0.25
C ALA A 89 9.98 18.38 0.50
N ASP A 90 10.33 18.55 1.75
CA ASP A 90 11.67 18.89 2.22
C ASP A 90 12.07 18.00 3.41
N SER A 91 13.29 18.20 3.93
CA SER A 91 13.84 17.37 5.01
C SER A 91 13.07 17.47 6.33
N GLU A 92 12.38 18.56 6.59
CA GLU A 92 11.62 18.75 7.84
C GLU A 92 10.26 18.03 7.81
N HIS A 93 9.77 17.70 6.61
CA HIS A 93 8.51 16.99 6.44
C HIS A 93 8.60 15.52 6.86
N ARG A 94 7.44 14.98 7.22
CA ARG A 94 7.24 13.57 7.60
C ARG A 94 6.38 12.90 6.56
N LEU A 95 6.88 11.82 5.98
CA LEU A 95 6.22 11.08 4.92
C LEU A 95 5.67 9.76 5.44
N LEU A 96 4.41 9.46 5.12
CA LEU A 96 3.78 8.17 5.34
C LEU A 96 3.55 7.48 4.00
N ILE A 97 4.11 6.29 3.82
CA ILE A 97 3.83 5.42 2.67
C ILE A 97 2.82 4.36 3.10
N VAL A 98 1.70 4.27 2.38
CA VAL A 98 0.60 3.36 2.71
C VAL A 98 0.39 2.38 1.57
N ASP A 99 0.38 1.08 1.90
CA ASP A 99 0.02 0.00 0.97
C ASP A 99 -1.04 -0.92 1.61
N ASP A 100 -1.66 -1.82 0.86
CA ASP A 100 -2.61 -2.81 1.39
C ASP A 100 -1.90 -3.99 2.06
N VAL A 101 -0.76 -4.40 1.53
CA VAL A 101 0.05 -5.47 2.08
C VAL A 101 1.56 -5.19 1.93
N PHE A 102 2.29 -5.40 2.98
CA PHE A 102 3.75 -5.50 2.89
C PHE A 102 4.14 -6.97 2.70
N ASP A 103 4.40 -7.37 1.46
CA ASP A 103 4.82 -8.72 1.08
C ASP A 103 6.35 -8.78 0.92
N SER A 104 6.89 -8.64 -0.28
CA SER A 104 8.34 -8.74 -0.53
C SER A 104 9.14 -7.50 -0.13
N GLY A 105 8.50 -6.36 0.05
CA GLY A 105 9.13 -5.07 0.32
C GLY A 105 9.79 -4.39 -0.90
N ARG A 106 9.74 -5.02 -2.08
CA ARG A 106 10.40 -4.49 -3.29
C ARG A 106 9.83 -3.16 -3.76
N SER A 107 8.49 -3.02 -3.75
CA SER A 107 7.83 -1.77 -4.15
C SER A 107 8.23 -0.62 -3.24
N ILE A 108 8.19 -0.85 -1.94
CA ILE A 108 8.57 0.16 -0.94
C ILE A 108 10.05 0.53 -1.07
N ARG A 109 10.93 -0.46 -1.25
CA ARG A 109 12.36 -0.19 -1.47
C ARG A 109 12.59 0.67 -2.71
N ALA A 110 11.92 0.36 -3.82
CA ALA A 110 12.04 1.16 -5.05
C ALA A 110 11.57 2.60 -4.85
N ILE A 111 10.48 2.82 -4.09
CA ILE A 111 10.00 4.15 -3.76
C ILE A 111 11.03 4.92 -2.93
N LEU A 112 11.60 4.30 -1.90
CA LEU A 112 12.61 4.93 -1.04
C LEU A 112 13.89 5.27 -1.80
N GLU A 113 14.36 4.37 -2.69
CA GLU A 113 15.52 4.59 -3.56
C GLU A 113 15.28 5.76 -4.53
N GLU A 114 14.10 5.81 -5.17
CA GLU A 114 13.73 6.90 -6.08
C GLU A 114 13.66 8.25 -5.35
N LEU A 115 13.03 8.30 -4.18
CA LEU A 115 12.99 9.50 -3.33
C LEU A 115 14.40 9.94 -2.93
N SER A 116 15.25 9.03 -2.47
CA SER A 116 16.62 9.34 -2.05
C SER A 116 17.44 9.95 -3.19
N ILE A 117 17.33 9.40 -4.40
CA ILE A 117 18.06 9.89 -5.57
C ILE A 117 17.56 11.27 -6.00
N LYS A 118 16.25 11.49 -6.01
CA LYS A 118 15.65 12.70 -6.59
C LYS A 118 15.51 13.85 -5.60
N CYS A 119 15.12 13.59 -4.35
CA CYS A 119 14.98 14.62 -3.33
C CYS A 119 16.34 15.12 -2.81
N ARG A 120 17.37 14.27 -2.84
CA ARG A 120 18.72 14.61 -2.34
C ARG A 120 18.67 15.19 -0.92
N ARG A 121 19.01 16.47 -0.75
CA ARG A 121 18.99 17.19 0.52
C ARG A 121 17.59 17.44 1.09
N ASN A 122 16.59 17.39 0.24
CA ASN A 122 15.19 17.62 0.60
C ASN A 122 14.45 16.30 0.88
N LEU A 123 15.17 15.18 0.99
CA LEU A 123 14.55 13.91 1.40
C LEU A 123 13.98 14.09 2.80
N PRO A 124 12.68 13.77 3.03
CA PRO A 124 12.11 13.77 4.37
C PRO A 124 12.94 12.93 5.35
N ASP A 125 13.33 13.52 6.48
CA ASP A 125 14.15 12.85 7.49
C ASP A 125 13.39 11.69 8.17
N THR A 126 12.08 11.78 8.18
CA THR A 126 11.21 10.76 8.77
C THR A 126 10.25 10.20 7.73
N ILE A 127 10.48 8.95 7.35
CA ILE A 127 9.59 8.19 6.46
C ILE A 127 9.09 6.96 7.23
N ARG A 128 7.77 6.77 7.28
CA ARG A 128 7.12 5.61 7.91
C ARG A 128 6.32 4.83 6.88
N ILE A 129 6.18 3.53 7.13
CA ILE A 129 5.48 2.58 6.27
C ILE A 129 4.32 1.99 7.04
N ALA A 130 3.12 2.00 6.45
CA ALA A 130 1.91 1.47 7.04
C ALA A 130 1.16 0.56 6.07
N CYS A 131 0.64 -0.55 6.57
CA CYS A 131 -0.20 -1.46 5.80
C CYS A 131 -1.14 -2.24 6.74
N PRO A 132 -2.37 -2.59 6.35
CA PRO A 132 -3.21 -3.47 7.17
C PRO A 132 -2.64 -4.88 7.29
N TRP A 133 -1.95 -5.39 6.27
CA TRP A 133 -1.42 -6.75 6.26
C TRP A 133 0.10 -6.79 6.07
N TYR A 134 0.77 -7.64 6.85
CA TYR A 134 2.21 -7.87 6.78
C TYR A 134 2.53 -9.36 6.63
N LYS A 135 3.48 -9.71 5.74
CA LYS A 135 3.99 -11.08 5.53
C LYS A 135 5.43 -11.17 6.01
N PRO A 136 5.66 -11.54 7.27
CA PRO A 136 6.98 -11.42 7.90
C PRO A 136 8.05 -12.35 7.31
N THR A 137 7.66 -13.47 6.66
CA THR A 137 8.63 -14.43 6.11
C THR A 137 8.92 -14.24 4.62
N LYS A 138 8.12 -13.45 3.91
CA LYS A 138 8.24 -13.27 2.44
C LYS A 138 9.07 -12.08 2.01
N HIS A 139 9.38 -11.17 2.91
CA HIS A 139 10.16 -10.00 2.55
C HIS A 139 11.60 -10.38 2.14
N VAL A 140 12.06 -9.78 1.06
CA VAL A 140 13.42 -9.96 0.52
C VAL A 140 14.30 -8.73 0.76
N THR A 141 13.81 -7.78 1.51
CA THR A 141 14.50 -6.55 1.91
C THR A 141 14.67 -6.53 3.43
N SER A 142 15.54 -5.69 3.95
CA SER A 142 15.66 -5.44 5.40
C SER A 142 14.54 -4.55 5.95
N LEU A 143 13.66 -4.05 5.08
CA LEU A 143 12.57 -3.14 5.44
C LEU A 143 11.45 -3.91 6.15
N ARG A 144 10.77 -3.21 7.05
CA ARG A 144 9.55 -3.67 7.71
C ARG A 144 8.55 -2.51 7.78
N PRO A 145 7.25 -2.78 7.82
CA PRO A 145 6.28 -1.73 8.11
C PRO A 145 6.44 -1.24 9.55
N ASP A 146 6.28 0.07 9.75
CA ASP A 146 6.24 0.68 11.08
C ASP A 146 4.90 0.43 11.77
N TYR A 147 3.83 0.34 10.96
CA TYR A 147 2.46 0.11 11.43
C TYR A 147 1.81 -0.98 10.58
N TYR A 148 1.20 -1.95 11.26
CA TYR A 148 0.38 -2.98 10.61
C TYR A 148 -0.68 -3.52 11.59
N VAL A 149 -1.74 -4.12 11.04
CA VAL A 149 -2.85 -4.64 11.84
C VAL A 149 -2.77 -6.16 11.96
N HIS A 150 -2.47 -6.85 10.85
CA HIS A 150 -2.45 -8.30 10.79
C HIS A 150 -1.13 -8.84 10.23
N GLU A 151 -0.73 -10.03 10.70
CA GLU A 151 0.33 -10.83 10.08
C GLU A 151 -0.27 -12.07 9.42
N THR A 152 0.24 -12.46 8.25
CA THR A 152 -0.18 -13.68 7.55
C THR A 152 0.84 -14.15 6.53
N GLU A 153 0.82 -15.45 6.24
CA GLU A 153 1.55 -16.05 5.11
C GLU A 153 0.61 -16.50 3.99
N GLN A 154 -0.71 -16.35 4.17
CA GLN A 154 -1.72 -16.76 3.22
C GLN A 154 -1.71 -15.88 1.96
N TRP A 155 -2.31 -16.39 0.89
CA TRP A 155 -2.61 -15.60 -0.29
C TRP A 155 -3.83 -14.71 0.00
N LEU A 156 -3.61 -13.40 0.05
CA LEU A 156 -4.69 -12.42 0.27
C LEU A 156 -5.37 -12.09 -1.06
N VAL A 157 -6.69 -11.96 -1.00
CA VAL A 157 -7.52 -11.46 -2.10
C VAL A 157 -8.29 -10.25 -1.58
N PHE A 158 -7.88 -9.07 -2.03
CA PHE A 158 -8.51 -7.83 -1.62
C PHE A 158 -9.86 -7.59 -2.32
N PRO A 159 -10.76 -6.76 -1.76
CA PRO A 159 -12.10 -6.57 -2.33
C PRO A 159 -12.09 -6.08 -3.78
N HIS A 160 -11.10 -5.28 -4.17
CA HIS A 160 -10.94 -4.74 -5.52
C HIS A 160 -10.20 -5.68 -6.49
N GLU A 161 -9.78 -6.87 -6.08
CA GLU A 161 -9.01 -7.79 -6.91
C GLU A 161 -9.91 -8.85 -7.56
N LEU A 162 -9.79 -8.98 -8.88
CA LEU A 162 -10.45 -10.02 -9.68
C LEU A 162 -9.44 -10.82 -10.51
N ASN A 163 -8.32 -10.19 -10.85
CA ASN A 163 -7.31 -10.81 -11.71
C ASN A 163 -6.68 -12.04 -11.04
N GLY A 164 -6.67 -13.17 -11.75
CA GLY A 164 -6.14 -14.44 -11.24
C GLY A 164 -7.12 -15.23 -10.38
N LEU A 165 -8.41 -14.84 -10.33
CA LEU A 165 -9.50 -15.61 -9.75
C LEU A 165 -10.27 -16.37 -10.82
N THR A 166 -10.75 -17.58 -10.48
CA THR A 166 -11.71 -18.31 -11.30
C THR A 166 -13.14 -17.86 -11.01
N PRO A 167 -14.11 -18.11 -11.92
CA PRO A 167 -15.52 -17.81 -11.65
C PRO A 167 -16.05 -18.46 -10.36
N GLU A 168 -15.62 -19.69 -10.06
CA GLU A 168 -15.99 -20.42 -8.85
C GLU A 168 -15.42 -19.75 -7.58
N GLU A 169 -14.19 -19.27 -7.65
CA GLU A 169 -13.56 -18.52 -6.57
C GLU A 169 -14.24 -17.17 -6.31
N ILE A 170 -14.70 -16.50 -7.38
CA ILE A 170 -15.48 -15.26 -7.27
C ILE A 170 -16.84 -15.55 -6.65
N GLN A 171 -17.53 -16.61 -7.12
CA GLN A 171 -18.83 -17.01 -6.56
C GLN A 171 -18.74 -17.37 -5.06
N ALA A 172 -17.66 -18.03 -4.66
CA ALA A 172 -17.46 -18.43 -3.27
C ALA A 172 -16.94 -17.31 -2.36
N GLY A 173 -16.00 -16.50 -2.86
CA GLY A 173 -15.29 -15.50 -2.05
C GLY A 173 -15.83 -14.09 -2.16
N LYS A 174 -16.64 -13.78 -3.19
CA LYS A 174 -17.23 -12.46 -3.47
C LYS A 174 -18.65 -12.61 -4.02
N PRO A 175 -19.55 -13.31 -3.31
CA PRO A 175 -20.87 -13.64 -3.84
C PRO A 175 -21.70 -12.41 -4.23
N GLU A 176 -21.55 -11.32 -3.50
CA GLU A 176 -22.24 -10.06 -3.79
C GLU A 176 -21.83 -9.38 -5.11
N MET A 177 -20.69 -9.77 -5.67
CA MET A 177 -20.15 -9.25 -6.95
C MET A 177 -20.31 -10.23 -8.10
N ALA A 178 -20.61 -11.50 -7.82
CA ALA A 178 -20.60 -12.56 -8.83
C ALA A 178 -21.56 -12.30 -9.98
N ASP A 179 -22.76 -11.82 -9.69
CA ASP A 179 -23.79 -11.50 -10.71
C ASP A 179 -23.42 -10.30 -11.58
N LEU A 180 -22.61 -9.37 -11.05
CA LEU A 180 -22.18 -8.16 -11.76
C LEU A 180 -20.98 -8.43 -12.68
N ILE A 181 -20.11 -9.35 -12.29
CA ILE A 181 -18.85 -9.60 -13.00
C ILE A 181 -19.08 -10.41 -14.27
N GLY A 182 -20.05 -11.36 -14.24
CA GLY A 182 -20.32 -12.26 -15.37
C GLY A 182 -19.15 -13.20 -15.69
N PRO A 183 -19.24 -14.01 -16.74
CA PRO A 183 -18.14 -14.84 -17.21
C PRO A 183 -17.01 -13.98 -17.78
N ALA A 184 -15.77 -14.36 -17.50
CA ALA A 184 -14.61 -13.69 -18.08
C ALA A 184 -14.65 -13.80 -19.62
N THR A 185 -14.57 -12.69 -20.32
CA THR A 185 -14.34 -12.67 -21.76
C THR A 185 -12.92 -13.13 -22.04
N THR A 186 -12.79 -14.25 -22.75
CA THR A 186 -11.51 -14.80 -23.23
C THR A 186 -10.87 -13.92 -24.30
#